data_d9a10445e8ad377a205c703fc9f8f668
#
_entry.id   d9a10445e8ad377a205c703fc9f8f668
#
_cell.length_a   1.000
_cell.length_b   1.000
_cell.length_c   1.000
_cell.angle_alpha   90.00
_cell.angle_beta   90.00
_cell.angle_gamma   90.00
#
_symmetry.space_group_name_H-M   'P 1'
#
loop_
_entity.id
_entity.type
_entity.pdbx_description
1 polymer ?
#
loop_
_entity_poly.entity_id
_entity_poly.type
_entity_poly.pdbx_seq_one_letter_code
_entity_poly.pdbx_strand_id
1 'polypeptide(L)'
;MNPRLKNARRHEARLAQSLDAALSYTDALVASLPAVRDANAKAWSSDPVIRSFFATPADISRALSQSEALRALFERDGEAPVAYAVLGMAMTERHILGVALEGESIRHDVPQTTLCFSDHRVRICSDSEASLRAEIGRRLIDQLALAGFESLAANRRDLARQSRALIEKRVVLLERQGSGLRGVVGEQAITAPDELARIQAEIESNSRALAGLRVPEQTLELELECVCNVFLHPADHLHVKSRHVRIDSMNVVQDPDSNIGTDIEFHFARIPGHRAVIRSFVLVRFPRCELLSGGLDIDAAMKAL
;
A
#
# COMPACT_ATOMS: atom_id res chain seq x y z
N MET A 1 10.65 -12.59 -9.15
CA MET A 1 11.45 -13.46 -8.25
C MET A 1 12.85 -13.67 -8.80
N ASN A 2 13.84 -13.80 -7.92
CA ASN A 2 15.22 -14.10 -8.30
C ASN A 2 15.32 -15.50 -8.93
N PRO A 3 15.72 -15.65 -10.20
CA PRO A 3 15.79 -16.97 -10.85
C PRO A 3 16.80 -17.93 -10.18
N ARG A 4 17.74 -17.39 -9.36
CA ARG A 4 18.71 -18.19 -8.60
C ARG A 4 18.09 -18.89 -7.38
N LEU A 5 16.87 -18.54 -6.95
CA LEU A 5 16.16 -19.23 -5.88
C LEU A 5 15.96 -20.73 -6.14
N LYS A 6 16.00 -21.14 -7.41
CA LYS A 6 16.02 -22.55 -7.82
C LYS A 6 17.22 -23.34 -7.24
N ASN A 7 18.26 -22.65 -6.82
CA ASN A 7 19.46 -23.28 -6.24
C ASN A 7 19.37 -23.45 -4.70
N ALA A 8 18.32 -22.91 -4.06
CA ALA A 8 18.11 -23.09 -2.64
C ALA A 8 17.60 -24.52 -2.33
N ARG A 9 17.94 -25.05 -1.15
CA ARG A 9 17.59 -26.43 -0.78
C ARG A 9 16.08 -26.60 -0.64
N ARG A 10 15.55 -27.64 -1.35
CA ARG A 10 14.11 -28.00 -1.33
C ARG A 10 13.19 -26.81 -1.64
N HIS A 11 13.64 -25.87 -2.47
CA HIS A 11 12.90 -24.64 -2.79
C HIS A 11 11.48 -24.94 -3.30
N GLU A 12 11.29 -25.96 -4.15
CA GLU A 12 9.98 -26.32 -4.71
C GLU A 12 8.99 -26.72 -3.61
N ALA A 13 9.37 -27.62 -2.69
CA ALA A 13 8.47 -28.09 -1.64
C ALA A 13 8.12 -26.98 -0.62
N ARG A 14 9.11 -26.14 -0.29
CA ARG A 14 8.91 -24.99 0.63
C ARG A 14 8.02 -23.92 0.00
N LEU A 15 8.26 -23.59 -1.27
CA LEU A 15 7.44 -22.63 -2.01
C LEU A 15 6.03 -23.16 -2.25
N ALA A 16 5.86 -24.45 -2.63
CA ALA A 16 4.55 -25.00 -2.89
C ALA A 16 3.62 -24.85 -1.67
N GLN A 17 4.07 -25.29 -0.49
CA GLN A 17 3.26 -25.18 0.72
C GLN A 17 2.91 -23.74 1.09
N SER A 18 3.87 -22.82 1.03
CA SER A 18 3.64 -21.41 1.36
C SER A 18 2.82 -20.69 0.28
N LEU A 19 3.00 -21.05 -0.99
CA LEU A 19 2.23 -20.50 -2.10
C LEU A 19 0.76 -20.91 -2.04
N ASP A 20 0.46 -22.17 -1.67
CA ASP A 20 -0.92 -22.64 -1.52
C ASP A 20 -1.68 -21.82 -0.46
N ALA A 21 -1.02 -21.50 0.66
CA ALA A 21 -1.60 -20.62 1.69
C ALA A 21 -1.85 -19.19 1.16
N ALA A 22 -0.87 -18.62 0.43
CA ALA A 22 -0.99 -17.30 -0.17
C ALA A 22 -2.09 -17.26 -1.24
N LEU A 23 -2.19 -18.27 -2.11
CA LEU A 23 -3.23 -18.37 -3.14
C LEU A 23 -4.61 -18.48 -2.51
N SER A 24 -4.79 -19.38 -1.53
CA SER A 24 -6.07 -19.52 -0.84
C SER A 24 -6.53 -18.21 -0.20
N TYR A 25 -5.63 -17.48 0.43
CA TYR A 25 -5.93 -16.17 1.01
C TYR A 25 -6.26 -15.13 -0.05
N THR A 26 -5.46 -15.03 -1.13
CA THR A 26 -5.70 -14.04 -2.19
C THR A 26 -6.96 -14.32 -2.96
N ASP A 27 -7.32 -15.59 -3.19
CA ASP A 27 -8.57 -15.97 -3.84
C ASP A 27 -9.79 -15.57 -2.97
N ALA A 28 -9.72 -15.82 -1.66
CA ALA A 28 -10.75 -15.38 -0.72
C ALA A 28 -10.85 -13.84 -0.68
N LEU A 29 -9.72 -13.13 -0.70
CA LEU A 29 -9.70 -11.67 -0.73
C LEU A 29 -10.30 -11.13 -2.01
N VAL A 30 -9.95 -11.69 -3.18
CA VAL A 30 -10.50 -11.30 -4.49
C VAL A 30 -12.00 -11.58 -4.56
N ALA A 31 -12.46 -12.70 -3.99
CA ALA A 31 -13.89 -13.01 -3.92
C ALA A 31 -14.68 -12.01 -3.04
N SER A 32 -14.03 -11.47 -2.00
CA SER A 32 -14.63 -10.46 -1.09
C SER A 32 -14.64 -9.04 -1.65
N LEU A 33 -13.98 -8.78 -2.79
CA LEU A 33 -13.97 -7.44 -3.40
C LEU A 33 -15.39 -7.00 -3.80
N PRO A 34 -15.68 -5.68 -3.73
CA PRO A 34 -16.99 -5.15 -4.07
C PRO A 34 -17.40 -5.47 -5.51
N ALA A 35 -18.69 -5.39 -5.78
CA ALA A 35 -19.23 -5.50 -7.14
C ALA A 35 -18.73 -4.35 -8.01
N VAL A 36 -18.61 -4.64 -9.31
CA VAL A 36 -18.22 -3.63 -10.30
C VAL A 36 -19.36 -2.61 -10.47
N ARG A 37 -19.02 -1.32 -10.50
CA ARG A 37 -19.96 -0.21 -10.72
C ARG A 37 -19.74 0.40 -12.08
N ASP A 38 -20.81 0.90 -12.68
CA ASP A 38 -20.71 1.66 -13.93
C ASP A 38 -20.05 3.01 -13.67
N ALA A 39 -19.06 3.36 -14.49
CA ALA A 39 -18.37 4.65 -14.44
C ALA A 39 -18.71 5.47 -15.70
N ASN A 40 -19.86 6.12 -15.68
CA ASN A 40 -20.39 6.93 -16.77
C ASN A 40 -21.28 8.07 -16.23
N ALA A 41 -21.66 8.99 -17.09
CA ALA A 41 -22.49 10.13 -16.72
C ALA A 41 -23.86 9.73 -16.11
N LYS A 42 -24.45 8.63 -16.56
CA LYS A 42 -25.71 8.12 -16.02
C LYS A 42 -25.52 7.60 -14.59
N ALA A 43 -24.44 6.83 -14.35
CA ALA A 43 -24.12 6.30 -13.03
C ALA A 43 -23.82 7.44 -12.04
N TRP A 44 -23.17 8.52 -12.46
CA TRP A 44 -22.95 9.69 -11.59
C TRP A 44 -24.27 10.24 -11.01
N SER A 45 -25.34 10.20 -11.78
CA SER A 45 -26.65 10.70 -11.33
C SER A 45 -27.40 9.69 -10.43
N SER A 46 -27.15 8.40 -10.57
CA SER A 46 -27.94 7.33 -9.93
C SER A 46 -27.19 6.57 -8.83
N ASP A 47 -25.87 6.53 -8.86
CA ASP A 47 -25.03 5.81 -7.89
C ASP A 47 -24.34 6.79 -6.95
N PRO A 48 -24.71 6.85 -5.65
CA PRO A 48 -24.10 7.77 -4.69
C PRO A 48 -22.60 7.54 -4.51
N VAL A 49 -22.10 6.32 -4.68
CA VAL A 49 -20.66 5.99 -4.55
C VAL A 49 -19.90 6.66 -5.69
N ILE A 50 -20.34 6.48 -6.93
CA ILE A 50 -19.69 7.10 -8.10
C ILE A 50 -19.78 8.63 -8.01
N ARG A 51 -20.92 9.17 -7.60
CA ARG A 51 -21.08 10.61 -7.39
C ARG A 51 -20.12 11.16 -6.35
N SER A 52 -19.88 10.44 -5.26
CA SER A 52 -18.97 10.91 -4.20
C SER A 52 -17.53 11.05 -4.68
N PHE A 53 -17.11 10.27 -5.66
CA PHE A 53 -15.73 10.30 -6.16
C PHE A 53 -15.43 11.42 -7.15
N PHE A 54 -16.45 11.95 -7.82
CA PHE A 54 -16.31 12.92 -8.90
C PHE A 54 -17.22 14.13 -8.71
N ALA A 55 -16.67 15.33 -8.87
CA ALA A 55 -17.44 16.56 -8.73
C ALA A 55 -18.48 16.72 -9.85
N THR A 56 -18.15 16.29 -11.07
CA THR A 56 -19.02 16.35 -12.23
C THR A 56 -19.00 15.05 -13.03
N PRO A 57 -20.04 14.75 -13.83
CA PRO A 57 -20.02 13.58 -14.72
C PRO A 57 -18.84 13.59 -15.70
N ALA A 58 -18.46 14.77 -16.19
CA ALA A 58 -17.33 14.93 -17.13
C ALA A 58 -15.98 14.56 -16.52
N ASP A 59 -15.81 14.64 -15.19
CA ASP A 59 -14.59 14.26 -14.50
C ASP A 59 -14.36 12.74 -14.55
N ILE A 60 -15.42 11.95 -14.67
CA ILE A 60 -15.30 10.48 -14.85
C ILE A 60 -14.57 10.19 -16.15
N SER A 61 -15.12 10.69 -17.26
CA SER A 61 -14.54 10.46 -18.59
C SER A 61 -13.12 11.03 -18.69
N ARG A 62 -12.87 12.22 -18.08
CA ARG A 62 -11.53 12.83 -18.02
C ARG A 62 -10.55 11.96 -17.26
N ALA A 63 -10.85 11.54 -16.03
CA ALA A 63 -9.96 10.77 -15.19
C ALA A 63 -9.64 9.39 -15.79
N LEU A 64 -10.65 8.70 -16.33
CA LEU A 64 -10.48 7.39 -16.93
C LEU A 64 -9.75 7.46 -18.28
N SER A 65 -10.03 8.49 -19.10
CA SER A 65 -9.37 8.68 -20.39
C SER A 65 -7.90 9.09 -20.29
N GLN A 66 -7.43 9.56 -19.13
CA GLN A 66 -6.01 9.81 -18.87
C GLN A 66 -5.19 8.54 -18.67
N SER A 67 -5.84 7.39 -18.48
CA SER A 67 -5.15 6.11 -18.27
C SER A 67 -4.60 5.55 -19.57
N GLU A 68 -3.27 5.47 -19.68
CA GLU A 68 -2.59 4.79 -20.78
C GLU A 68 -3.01 3.32 -20.92
N ALA A 69 -3.17 2.62 -19.78
CA ALA A 69 -3.57 1.23 -19.76
C ALA A 69 -4.97 1.02 -20.35
N LEU A 70 -5.91 1.93 -20.06
CA LEU A 70 -7.26 1.90 -20.62
C LEU A 70 -7.28 2.20 -22.12
N ARG A 71 -6.50 3.19 -22.55
CA ARG A 71 -6.33 3.50 -23.97
C ARG A 71 -5.73 2.33 -24.75
N ALA A 72 -4.64 1.77 -24.24
CA ALA A 72 -3.98 0.63 -24.86
C ALA A 72 -4.90 -0.62 -24.94
N LEU A 73 -5.78 -0.82 -23.94
CA LEU A 73 -6.79 -1.88 -24.00
C LEU A 73 -7.76 -1.66 -25.18
N PHE A 74 -8.33 -0.47 -25.29
CA PHE A 74 -9.27 -0.12 -26.35
C PHE A 74 -8.62 -0.04 -27.74
N GLU A 75 -7.34 0.28 -27.84
CA GLU A 75 -6.58 0.27 -29.10
C GLU A 75 -6.31 -1.16 -29.57
N ARG A 76 -5.94 -2.04 -28.62
CA ARG A 76 -5.67 -3.45 -28.90
C ARG A 76 -6.93 -4.20 -29.34
N ASP A 77 -8.05 -3.93 -28.67
CA ASP A 77 -9.35 -4.49 -28.99
C ASP A 77 -10.27 -3.38 -29.48
N GLY A 78 -10.22 -3.14 -30.79
CA GLY A 78 -10.99 -2.09 -31.47
C GLY A 78 -12.50 -2.22 -31.32
N GLU A 79 -13.03 -3.41 -31.02
CA GLU A 79 -14.46 -3.69 -30.91
C GLU A 79 -14.96 -3.77 -29.47
N ALA A 80 -14.07 -3.81 -28.45
CA ALA A 80 -14.49 -3.88 -27.06
C ALA A 80 -15.42 -2.70 -26.69
N PRO A 81 -16.68 -2.94 -26.31
CA PRO A 81 -17.62 -1.87 -25.98
C PRO A 81 -17.37 -1.26 -24.61
N VAL A 82 -16.75 -2.01 -23.72
CA VAL A 82 -16.49 -1.64 -22.32
C VAL A 82 -15.15 -2.14 -21.87
N ALA A 83 -14.55 -1.48 -20.87
CA ALA A 83 -13.38 -1.93 -20.14
C ALA A 83 -13.71 -2.03 -18.65
N TYR A 84 -13.11 -3.01 -17.97
CA TYR A 84 -13.19 -3.18 -16.53
C TYR A 84 -11.88 -2.72 -15.90
N ALA A 85 -11.96 -1.94 -14.83
CA ALA A 85 -10.75 -1.35 -14.26
C ALA A 85 -10.82 -1.23 -12.73
N VAL A 86 -9.65 -1.15 -12.10
CA VAL A 86 -9.51 -0.71 -10.71
C VAL A 86 -9.20 0.79 -10.72
N LEU A 87 -10.13 1.59 -10.21
CA LEU A 87 -9.94 3.01 -10.00
C LEU A 87 -9.49 3.24 -8.56
N GLY A 88 -8.25 3.67 -8.38
CA GLY A 88 -7.68 4.04 -7.08
C GLY A 88 -7.61 5.55 -6.91
N MET A 89 -7.86 6.04 -5.69
CA MET A 89 -7.85 7.47 -5.38
C MET A 89 -7.36 7.74 -3.96
N ALA A 90 -6.89 8.95 -3.71
CA ALA A 90 -6.61 9.44 -2.36
C ALA A 90 -7.91 9.97 -1.75
N MET A 91 -8.20 9.56 -0.51
CA MET A 91 -9.28 10.15 0.29
C MET A 91 -8.67 11.04 1.38
N THR A 92 -9.21 12.22 1.52
CA THR A 92 -8.85 13.17 2.59
C THR A 92 -10.10 13.69 3.29
N GLU A 93 -10.02 13.83 4.59
CA GLU A 93 -11.04 14.51 5.39
C GLU A 93 -10.65 15.96 5.56
N ARG A 94 -11.59 16.86 5.27
CA ARG A 94 -11.44 18.30 5.50
C ARG A 94 -12.44 18.76 6.54
N HIS A 95 -11.95 19.38 7.58
CA HIS A 95 -12.79 20.04 8.58
C HIS A 95 -12.98 21.50 8.16
N ILE A 96 -14.23 21.86 7.94
CA ILE A 96 -14.63 23.20 7.50
C ILE A 96 -15.71 23.74 8.42
N LEU A 97 -15.87 25.05 8.45
CA LEU A 97 -17.05 25.70 9.03
C LEU A 97 -18.08 25.86 7.91
N GLY A 98 -19.22 25.26 8.07
CA GLY A 98 -20.30 25.25 7.09
C GLY A 98 -21.58 25.84 7.66
N VAL A 99 -22.67 25.64 6.91
CA VAL A 99 -24.01 26.04 7.29
C VAL A 99 -24.84 24.78 7.51
N ALA A 100 -25.56 24.71 8.62
CA ALA A 100 -26.49 23.62 8.92
C ALA A 100 -27.88 24.15 9.22
N LEU A 101 -28.90 23.38 8.86
CA LEU A 101 -30.28 23.64 9.24
C LEU A 101 -30.55 22.90 10.57
N GLU A 102 -30.89 23.64 11.62
CA GLU A 102 -31.27 23.10 12.90
C GLU A 102 -32.73 23.46 13.18
N GLY A 103 -33.65 22.53 12.90
CA GLY A 103 -35.07 22.80 12.86
C GLY A 103 -35.41 23.75 11.70
N GLU A 104 -36.01 24.93 12.03
CA GLU A 104 -36.33 25.98 11.04
C GLU A 104 -35.26 27.08 10.95
N SER A 105 -34.18 26.96 11.73
CA SER A 105 -33.16 28.01 11.84
C SER A 105 -31.89 27.61 11.08
N ILE A 106 -31.33 28.55 10.34
CA ILE A 106 -30.03 28.39 9.65
C ILE A 106 -28.93 28.80 10.65
N ARG A 107 -28.04 27.84 10.98
CA ARG A 107 -26.84 28.12 11.78
C ARG A 107 -25.64 28.22 10.85
N HIS A 108 -24.86 29.25 11.05
CA HIS A 108 -23.59 29.49 10.40
C HIS A 108 -22.45 28.99 11.30
N ASP A 109 -21.29 28.74 10.71
CA ASP A 109 -20.06 28.32 11.40
C ASP A 109 -20.19 26.99 12.17
N VAL A 110 -21.00 26.07 11.64
CA VAL A 110 -21.13 24.73 12.19
C VAL A 110 -19.93 23.88 11.71
N PRO A 111 -19.16 23.25 12.61
CA PRO A 111 -18.08 22.36 12.22
C PRO A 111 -18.63 21.19 11.38
N GLN A 112 -18.08 21.01 10.19
CA GLN A 112 -18.45 19.93 9.27
C GLN A 112 -17.21 19.21 8.77
N THR A 113 -17.34 17.92 8.53
CA THR A 113 -16.30 17.11 7.91
C THR A 113 -16.72 16.76 6.50
N THR A 114 -15.91 17.11 5.51
CA THR A 114 -16.16 16.79 4.10
C THR A 114 -15.14 15.77 3.61
N LEU A 115 -15.60 14.72 2.92
CA LEU A 115 -14.74 13.75 2.25
C LEU A 115 -14.36 14.27 0.87
N CYS A 116 -13.05 14.37 0.61
CA CYS A 116 -12.52 14.76 -0.69
C CYS A 116 -11.75 13.62 -1.32
N PHE A 117 -12.04 13.36 -2.60
CA PHE A 117 -11.36 12.34 -3.39
C PHE A 117 -10.52 13.02 -4.49
N SER A 118 -9.28 12.57 -4.63
CA SER A 118 -8.31 13.15 -5.57
C SER A 118 -7.34 12.10 -6.08
N ASP A 119 -6.48 12.48 -7.03
CA ASP A 119 -5.46 11.61 -7.61
C ASP A 119 -6.03 10.29 -8.12
N HIS A 120 -7.11 10.40 -8.93
CA HIS A 120 -7.78 9.27 -9.56
C HIS A 120 -6.82 8.59 -10.54
N ARG A 121 -6.58 7.29 -10.36
CA ARG A 121 -5.65 6.52 -11.19
C ARG A 121 -6.18 5.13 -11.50
N VAL A 122 -6.11 4.76 -12.76
CA VAL A 122 -6.31 3.40 -13.23
C VAL A 122 -4.97 2.77 -13.55
N ARG A 123 -4.68 1.62 -12.93
CA ARG A 123 -3.42 0.88 -13.12
C ARG A 123 -3.64 -0.53 -13.66
N ILE A 124 -4.81 -1.07 -13.43
CA ILE A 124 -5.19 -2.42 -13.86
C ILE A 124 -6.50 -2.27 -14.63
N CYS A 125 -6.54 -2.79 -15.83
CA CYS A 125 -7.74 -2.87 -16.64
C CYS A 125 -7.76 -4.17 -17.47
N SER A 126 -8.96 -4.65 -17.79
CA SER A 126 -9.20 -5.88 -18.55
C SER A 126 -10.48 -5.75 -19.36
N ASP A 127 -10.66 -6.67 -20.28
CA ASP A 127 -11.84 -6.79 -21.14
C ASP A 127 -13.08 -7.33 -20.41
N SER A 128 -12.87 -8.04 -19.30
CA SER A 128 -13.94 -8.66 -18.52
C SER A 128 -13.68 -8.53 -17.02
N GLU A 129 -14.75 -8.63 -16.22
CA GLU A 129 -14.65 -8.64 -14.77
C GLU A 129 -13.82 -9.84 -14.27
N ALA A 130 -14.02 -11.02 -14.89
CA ALA A 130 -13.28 -12.22 -14.50
C ALA A 130 -11.78 -12.06 -14.74
N SER A 131 -11.39 -11.53 -15.90
CA SER A 131 -9.99 -11.20 -16.21
C SER A 131 -9.41 -10.15 -15.28
N LEU A 132 -10.20 -9.12 -14.92
CA LEU A 132 -9.78 -8.09 -13.96
C LEU A 132 -9.50 -8.69 -12.58
N ARG A 133 -10.43 -9.52 -12.05
CA ARG A 133 -10.26 -10.19 -10.76
C ARG A 133 -9.05 -11.14 -10.76
N ALA A 134 -8.85 -11.89 -11.84
CA ALA A 134 -7.67 -12.75 -12.00
C ALA A 134 -6.36 -11.94 -12.02
N GLU A 135 -6.33 -10.78 -12.69
CA GLU A 135 -5.15 -9.91 -12.68
C GLU A 135 -4.90 -9.30 -11.31
N ILE A 136 -5.95 -8.91 -10.57
CA ILE A 136 -5.82 -8.46 -9.17
C ILE A 136 -5.17 -9.56 -8.34
N GLY A 137 -5.65 -10.81 -8.42
CA GLY A 137 -5.05 -11.93 -7.69
C GLY A 137 -3.56 -12.13 -7.99
N ARG A 138 -3.17 -12.07 -9.27
CA ARG A 138 -1.74 -12.12 -9.66
C ARG A 138 -0.92 -11.00 -9.03
N ARG A 139 -1.42 -9.75 -9.07
CA ARG A 139 -0.73 -8.59 -8.46
C ARG A 139 -0.62 -8.69 -6.95
N LEU A 140 -1.60 -9.30 -6.28
CA LEU A 140 -1.52 -9.55 -4.84
C LEU A 140 -0.41 -10.55 -4.50
N ILE A 141 -0.25 -11.62 -5.26
CA ILE A 141 0.86 -12.58 -5.09
C ILE A 141 2.22 -11.89 -5.35
N ASP A 142 2.33 -11.08 -6.42
CA ASP A 142 3.55 -10.31 -6.68
C ASP A 142 3.88 -9.37 -5.51
N GLN A 143 2.85 -8.73 -4.92
CA GLN A 143 3.05 -7.83 -3.78
C GLN A 143 3.51 -8.58 -2.52
N LEU A 144 3.00 -9.78 -2.26
CA LEU A 144 3.50 -10.63 -1.17
C LEU A 144 4.97 -11.01 -1.38
N ALA A 145 5.35 -11.35 -2.62
CA ALA A 145 6.74 -11.63 -2.94
C ALA A 145 7.64 -10.41 -2.69
N LEU A 146 7.19 -9.22 -3.10
CA LEU A 146 7.91 -7.96 -2.83
C LEU A 146 8.04 -7.69 -1.32
N ALA A 147 7.00 -7.95 -0.54
CA ALA A 147 7.05 -7.81 0.92
C ALA A 147 8.10 -8.74 1.56
N GLY A 148 8.28 -9.96 1.00
CA GLY A 148 9.35 -10.87 1.40
C GLY A 148 10.74 -10.28 1.17
N PHE A 149 10.97 -9.65 0.02
CA PHE A 149 12.24 -8.98 -0.27
C PHE A 149 12.47 -7.74 0.61
N GLU A 150 11.42 -6.98 0.89
CA GLU A 150 11.50 -5.84 1.82
C GLU A 150 11.85 -6.29 3.24
N SER A 151 11.30 -7.41 3.70
CA SER A 151 11.64 -8.04 4.99
C SER A 151 13.12 -8.40 5.07
N LEU A 152 13.67 -9.02 4.03
CA LEU A 152 15.11 -9.31 3.95
C LEU A 152 15.95 -8.03 4.01
N ALA A 153 15.57 -7.00 3.27
CA ALA A 153 16.28 -5.72 3.27
C ALA A 153 16.19 -4.99 4.63
N ALA A 154 15.07 -5.13 5.34
CA ALA A 154 14.88 -4.60 6.69
C ALA A 154 15.80 -5.32 7.68
N ASN A 155 15.83 -6.65 7.66
CA ASN A 155 16.69 -7.47 8.51
C ASN A 155 18.18 -7.09 8.35
N ARG A 156 18.63 -6.88 7.12
CA ARG A 156 20.02 -6.42 6.86
C ARG A 156 20.31 -5.05 7.45
N ARG A 157 19.38 -4.11 7.32
CA ARG A 157 19.52 -2.75 7.88
C ARG A 157 19.53 -2.78 9.39
N ASP A 158 18.71 -3.62 10.02
CA ASP A 158 18.62 -3.73 11.47
C ASP A 158 19.89 -4.35 12.06
N LEU A 159 20.41 -5.43 11.46
CA LEU A 159 21.70 -6.01 11.86
C LEU A 159 22.85 -5.02 11.73
N ALA A 160 22.88 -4.22 10.64
CA ALA A 160 23.92 -3.20 10.48
C ALA A 160 23.79 -2.07 11.51
N ARG A 161 22.56 -1.69 11.88
CA ARG A 161 22.29 -0.68 12.91
C ARG A 161 22.69 -1.20 14.29
N GLN A 162 22.33 -2.44 14.62
CA GLN A 162 22.74 -3.10 15.87
C GLN A 162 24.27 -3.20 15.99
N SER A 163 24.96 -3.57 14.90
CA SER A 163 26.43 -3.61 14.90
C SER A 163 27.04 -2.26 15.25
N ARG A 164 26.53 -1.17 14.69
CA ARG A 164 27.02 0.18 15.01
C ARG A 164 26.79 0.53 16.48
N ALA A 165 25.59 0.29 16.99
CA ALA A 165 25.24 0.57 18.38
C ALA A 165 26.10 -0.24 19.37
N LEU A 166 26.38 -1.52 19.07
CA LEU A 166 27.23 -2.37 19.88
C LEU A 166 28.72 -1.89 19.88
N ILE A 167 29.20 -1.45 18.71
CA ILE A 167 30.58 -0.88 18.62
C ILE A 167 30.67 0.41 19.43
N GLU A 168 29.69 1.31 19.30
CA GLU A 168 29.62 2.56 20.08
C GLU A 168 29.63 2.27 21.60
N LYS A 169 28.76 1.34 22.02
CA LYS A 169 28.69 0.91 23.43
C LYS A 169 30.02 0.32 23.91
N ARG A 170 30.68 -0.49 23.08
CA ARG A 170 32.02 -1.02 23.40
C ARG A 170 33.05 0.08 23.57
N VAL A 171 33.05 1.08 22.68
CA VAL A 171 33.98 2.22 22.78
C VAL A 171 33.80 2.96 24.10
N VAL A 172 32.55 3.27 24.48
CA VAL A 172 32.24 3.94 25.75
C VAL A 172 32.71 3.14 26.95
N LEU A 173 32.53 1.80 26.92
CA LEU A 173 33.00 0.95 28.03
C LEU A 173 34.53 0.86 28.11
N LEU A 174 35.23 0.79 26.99
CA LEU A 174 36.69 0.81 26.96
C LEU A 174 37.25 2.16 27.45
N GLU A 175 36.60 3.27 27.09
CA GLU A 175 36.98 4.60 27.62
C GLU A 175 36.78 4.66 29.14
N ARG A 176 35.69 4.09 29.67
CA ARG A 176 35.45 3.99 31.12
C ARG A 176 36.45 3.11 31.86
N GLN A 177 36.98 2.08 31.20
CA GLN A 177 38.05 1.22 31.76
C GLN A 177 39.44 1.84 31.72
N GLY A 178 39.56 3.10 31.32
CA GLY A 178 40.81 3.80 31.27
C GLY A 178 41.65 3.54 30.02
N SER A 179 41.03 2.92 29.00
CA SER A 179 41.65 2.83 27.68
C SER A 179 41.63 4.21 27.02
N GLY A 180 42.82 4.75 26.67
CA GLY A 180 43.00 6.08 26.11
C GLY A 180 43.44 7.14 27.12
N LEU A 181 43.37 8.42 26.73
CA LEU A 181 43.90 9.55 27.53
C LEU A 181 43.18 9.78 28.87
N ARG A 182 41.91 9.32 29.00
CA ARG A 182 41.14 9.45 30.26
C ARG A 182 41.73 8.62 31.40
N GLY A 183 42.34 7.46 31.12
CA GLY A 183 43.05 6.65 32.13
C GLY A 183 44.31 7.33 32.68
N VAL A 184 44.87 8.28 31.94
CA VAL A 184 46.07 9.03 32.36
C VAL A 184 45.70 10.20 33.28
N VAL A 185 44.46 10.71 33.22
CA VAL A 185 44.00 11.90 33.98
C VAL A 185 43.31 11.55 35.31
N GLY A 186 43.19 10.25 35.65
CA GLY A 186 42.87 9.82 37.02
C GLY A 186 41.38 9.64 37.35
N GLU A 187 40.50 9.44 36.40
CA GLU A 187 39.13 8.98 36.67
C GLU A 187 39.09 7.45 36.84
N GLN A 188 38.83 6.97 38.06
CA GLN A 188 38.67 5.54 38.33
C GLN A 188 37.40 5.01 37.66
N ALA A 189 37.55 4.14 36.67
CA ALA A 189 36.45 3.47 36.02
C ALA A 189 36.10 2.15 36.72
N ILE A 190 34.89 2.05 37.21
CA ILE A 190 34.29 0.79 37.71
C ILE A 190 33.42 0.23 36.58
N THR A 191 34.00 -0.65 35.79
CA THR A 191 33.16 -1.42 34.80
C THR A 191 33.44 -2.89 35.04
N ALA A 192 32.36 -3.69 35.20
CA ALA A 192 32.48 -5.12 35.39
C ALA A 192 33.08 -5.77 34.12
N PRO A 193 34.15 -6.59 34.25
CA PRO A 193 34.75 -7.28 33.09
C PRO A 193 33.76 -8.15 32.32
N ASP A 194 32.75 -8.66 32.99
CA ASP A 194 31.66 -9.46 32.39
C ASP A 194 30.83 -8.71 31.34
N GLU A 195 30.64 -7.39 31.51
CA GLU A 195 29.86 -6.59 30.56
C GLU A 195 30.59 -6.41 29.22
N LEU A 196 31.93 -6.23 29.26
CA LEU A 196 32.74 -6.17 28.03
C LEU A 196 32.73 -7.52 27.29
N ALA A 197 32.92 -8.61 28.04
CA ALA A 197 32.91 -9.96 27.46
C ALA A 197 31.57 -10.24 26.79
N ARG A 198 30.46 -9.85 27.41
CA ARG A 198 29.10 -9.98 26.85
C ARG A 198 28.94 -9.18 25.55
N ILE A 199 29.34 -7.91 25.54
CA ILE A 199 29.21 -7.07 24.34
C ILE A 199 30.13 -7.58 23.22
N GLN A 200 31.32 -8.07 23.55
CA GLN A 200 32.20 -8.70 22.59
C GLN A 200 31.55 -9.92 21.92
N ALA A 201 30.90 -10.79 22.71
CA ALA A 201 30.18 -11.95 22.20
C ALA A 201 29.00 -11.54 21.30
N GLU A 202 28.24 -10.47 21.66
CA GLU A 202 27.15 -9.93 20.85
C GLU A 202 27.70 -9.34 19.51
N ILE A 203 28.84 -8.62 19.53
CA ILE A 203 29.47 -8.10 18.31
C ILE A 203 29.90 -9.24 17.39
N GLU A 204 30.50 -10.29 17.94
CA GLU A 204 30.95 -11.46 17.16
C GLU A 204 29.75 -12.22 16.56
N SER A 205 28.69 -12.40 17.33
CA SER A 205 27.42 -13.03 16.86
C SER A 205 26.83 -12.23 15.71
N ASN A 206 26.68 -10.92 15.87
CA ASN A 206 26.11 -10.04 14.87
C ASN A 206 27.02 -9.90 13.62
N SER A 207 28.33 -9.90 13.80
CA SER A 207 29.30 -9.91 12.69
C SER A 207 29.22 -11.20 11.87
N ARG A 208 29.02 -12.35 12.53
CA ARG A 208 28.77 -13.63 11.86
C ARG A 208 27.48 -13.62 11.07
N ALA A 209 26.40 -13.08 11.63
CA ALA A 209 25.12 -12.93 10.93
C ALA A 209 25.24 -12.03 9.68
N LEU A 210 25.95 -10.89 9.80
CA LEU A 210 26.22 -9.99 8.67
C LEU A 210 27.12 -10.64 7.61
N ALA A 211 28.13 -11.42 8.03
CA ALA A 211 28.98 -12.15 7.10
C ALA A 211 28.21 -13.22 6.33
N GLY A 212 27.28 -13.92 6.99
CA GLY A 212 26.37 -14.88 6.36
C GLY A 212 25.52 -14.25 5.24
N LEU A 213 25.09 -13.00 5.42
CA LEU A 213 24.37 -12.26 4.37
C LEU A 213 25.22 -11.87 3.15
N ARG A 214 26.52 -12.04 3.19
CA ARG A 214 27.45 -11.82 2.06
C ARG A 214 27.73 -13.09 1.26
N VAL A 215 27.43 -14.25 1.82
CA VAL A 215 27.59 -15.55 1.13
C VAL A 215 26.38 -15.75 0.22
N PRO A 216 26.54 -15.89 -1.10
CA PRO A 216 25.43 -15.97 -2.05
C PRO A 216 24.43 -17.08 -1.72
N GLU A 217 24.89 -18.23 -1.31
CA GLU A 217 24.04 -19.40 -0.98
C GLU A 217 23.19 -19.13 0.27
N GLN A 218 23.79 -18.57 1.33
CA GLN A 218 23.08 -18.20 2.57
C GLN A 218 22.09 -17.06 2.33
N THR A 219 22.44 -16.13 1.45
CA THR A 219 21.53 -15.04 1.06
C THR A 219 20.30 -15.60 0.33
N LEU A 220 20.47 -16.58 -0.54
CA LEU A 220 19.37 -17.21 -1.25
C LEU A 220 18.44 -18.00 -0.31
N GLU A 221 19.01 -18.71 0.68
CA GLU A 221 18.21 -19.40 1.70
C GLU A 221 17.37 -18.42 2.53
N LEU A 222 17.97 -17.32 2.97
CA LEU A 222 17.27 -16.27 3.72
C LEU A 222 16.22 -15.54 2.87
N GLU A 223 16.51 -15.30 1.59
CA GLU A 223 15.54 -14.74 0.65
C GLU A 223 14.31 -15.65 0.50
N LEU A 224 14.56 -16.95 0.32
CA LEU A 224 13.49 -17.95 0.24
C LEU A 224 12.71 -18.02 1.56
N GLU A 225 13.37 -18.01 2.69
CA GLU A 225 12.74 -18.05 4.02
C GLU A 225 11.83 -16.83 4.24
N CYS A 226 12.32 -15.63 3.94
CA CYS A 226 11.53 -14.40 4.05
C CYS A 226 10.28 -14.44 3.16
N VAL A 227 10.42 -14.88 1.91
CA VAL A 227 9.29 -15.00 0.99
C VAL A 227 8.29 -16.06 1.46
N CYS A 228 8.76 -17.24 1.87
CA CYS A 228 7.89 -18.29 2.39
C CYS A 228 7.14 -17.84 3.65
N ASN A 229 7.82 -17.12 4.56
CA ASN A 229 7.19 -16.63 5.77
C ASN A 229 6.06 -15.63 5.46
N VAL A 230 6.29 -14.70 4.52
CA VAL A 230 5.25 -13.75 4.07
C VAL A 230 4.08 -14.47 3.41
N PHE A 231 4.36 -15.51 2.60
CA PHE A 231 3.32 -16.31 1.95
C PHE A 231 2.49 -17.14 2.94
N LEU A 232 3.09 -17.59 4.04
CA LEU A 232 2.37 -18.29 5.11
C LEU A 232 1.48 -17.37 5.95
N HIS A 233 1.82 -16.06 6.03
CA HIS A 233 1.08 -15.07 6.82
C HIS A 233 0.62 -13.89 5.96
N PRO A 234 -0.11 -14.13 4.85
CA PRO A 234 -0.46 -13.09 3.88
C PRO A 234 -1.36 -12.00 4.48
N ALA A 235 -2.17 -12.33 5.49
CA ALA A 235 -3.06 -11.39 6.17
C ALA A 235 -2.31 -10.25 6.89
N ASP A 236 -1.05 -10.46 7.30
CA ASP A 236 -0.25 -9.42 7.95
C ASP A 236 0.23 -8.36 6.96
N HIS A 237 0.27 -8.71 5.67
CA HIS A 237 0.83 -7.89 4.61
C HIS A 237 -0.22 -7.29 3.67
N LEU A 238 -1.31 -8.00 3.42
CA LEU A 238 -2.38 -7.59 2.51
C LEU A 238 -3.72 -7.62 3.21
N HIS A 239 -4.39 -6.49 3.23
CA HIS A 239 -5.78 -6.45 3.68
C HIS A 239 -6.54 -5.32 3.01
N VAL A 240 -7.81 -5.58 2.76
CA VAL A 240 -8.79 -4.59 2.35
C VAL A 240 -9.63 -4.26 3.57
N LYS A 241 -9.82 -2.96 3.81
CA LYS A 241 -10.73 -2.47 4.86
C LYS A 241 -11.89 -1.76 4.20
N SER A 242 -13.06 -1.87 4.82
CA SER A 242 -14.19 -1.03 4.46
C SER A 242 -14.52 -0.05 5.58
N ARG A 243 -15.13 1.07 5.22
CA ARG A 243 -15.65 2.07 6.14
C ARG A 243 -17.01 2.52 5.65
N HIS A 244 -18.00 2.37 6.52
CA HIS A 244 -19.34 2.91 6.31
C HIS A 244 -19.39 4.36 6.77
N VAL A 245 -19.86 5.24 5.92
CA VAL A 245 -20.01 6.66 6.22
C VAL A 245 -21.32 7.15 5.61
N ARG A 246 -22.12 7.89 6.39
CA ARG A 246 -23.28 8.62 5.87
C ARG A 246 -22.81 9.96 5.35
N ILE A 247 -23.05 10.24 4.07
CA ILE A 247 -22.69 11.51 3.45
C ILE A 247 -23.88 12.07 2.67
N ASP A 248 -23.95 13.39 2.56
CA ASP A 248 -24.87 14.07 1.69
C ASP A 248 -24.36 14.21 0.24
N SER A 249 -25.10 14.93 -0.59
CA SER A 249 -24.73 15.15 -2.00
C SER A 249 -23.48 16.00 -2.20
N MET A 250 -22.97 16.67 -1.15
CA MET A 250 -21.76 17.49 -1.13
C MET A 250 -20.60 16.78 -0.44
N ASN A 251 -20.74 15.47 -0.17
CA ASN A 251 -19.77 14.67 0.58
C ASN A 251 -19.54 15.14 2.02
N VAL A 252 -20.48 15.90 2.61
CA VAL A 252 -20.43 16.25 4.03
C VAL A 252 -20.86 15.06 4.85
N VAL A 253 -20.03 14.66 5.81
CA VAL A 253 -20.32 13.55 6.71
C VAL A 253 -21.49 13.95 7.62
N GLN A 254 -22.50 13.11 7.65
CA GLN A 254 -23.69 13.27 8.44
C GLN A 254 -23.66 12.32 9.65
N ASP A 255 -24.42 12.67 10.67
CA ASP A 255 -24.65 11.81 11.81
C ASP A 255 -25.31 10.50 11.34
N PRO A 256 -24.94 9.32 11.87
CA PRO A 256 -25.57 8.03 11.52
C PRO A 256 -27.09 8.03 11.68
N ASP A 257 -27.62 8.78 12.64
CA ASP A 257 -29.06 8.89 12.93
C ASP A 257 -29.77 9.99 12.11
N SER A 258 -29.02 10.74 11.30
CA SER A 258 -29.57 11.81 10.47
C SER A 258 -30.47 11.25 9.36
N ASN A 259 -31.59 11.91 9.09
CA ASN A 259 -32.44 11.63 7.92
C ASN A 259 -31.87 12.17 6.60
N ILE A 260 -30.76 12.91 6.67
CA ILE A 260 -30.08 13.51 5.52
C ILE A 260 -28.87 12.63 5.14
N GLY A 261 -28.69 12.42 3.86
CA GLY A 261 -27.55 11.65 3.33
C GLY A 261 -27.86 10.20 2.98
N THR A 262 -26.85 9.53 2.46
CA THR A 262 -26.88 8.14 2.05
C THR A 262 -25.72 7.41 2.71
N ASP A 263 -25.97 6.19 3.19
CA ASP A 263 -24.92 5.33 3.73
C ASP A 263 -24.09 4.76 2.57
N ILE A 264 -22.80 5.02 2.62
CA ILE A 264 -21.85 4.57 1.60
C ILE A 264 -20.76 3.75 2.27
N GLU A 265 -20.44 2.62 1.68
CA GLU A 265 -19.31 1.81 2.04
C GLU A 265 -18.13 2.11 1.10
N PHE A 266 -17.06 2.66 1.66
CA PHE A 266 -15.80 2.90 0.96
C PHE A 266 -14.81 1.78 1.25
N HIS A 267 -14.11 1.32 0.21
CA HIS A 267 -13.11 0.27 0.33
C HIS A 267 -11.70 0.87 0.23
N PHE A 268 -10.81 0.36 1.08
CA PHE A 268 -9.44 0.83 1.18
C PHE A 268 -8.47 -0.32 1.06
N ALA A 269 -7.48 -0.17 0.21
CA ALA A 269 -6.34 -1.06 0.14
C ALA A 269 -5.13 -0.39 0.82
N ARG A 270 -4.48 -1.10 1.73
CA ARG A 270 -3.17 -0.74 2.23
C ARG A 270 -2.14 -1.33 1.30
N ILE A 271 -1.36 -0.47 0.67
CA ILE A 271 -0.22 -0.88 -0.16
C ILE A 271 1.00 -0.89 0.76
N PRO A 272 1.56 -2.08 1.09
CA PRO A 272 2.77 -2.17 1.88
C PRO A 272 3.95 -1.59 1.11
N GLY A 273 4.95 -1.08 1.83
CA GLY A 273 6.15 -0.48 1.26
C GLY A 273 6.87 0.36 2.31
N HIS A 274 7.99 0.97 1.95
CA HIS A 274 8.79 1.82 2.85
C HIS A 274 7.96 2.95 3.51
N ARG A 275 6.94 3.43 2.79
CA ARG A 275 5.84 4.24 3.35
C ARG A 275 4.54 3.58 2.93
N ALA A 276 3.85 2.97 3.90
CA ALA A 276 2.54 2.39 3.64
C ALA A 276 1.58 3.48 3.14
N VAL A 277 0.97 3.25 1.98
CA VAL A 277 -0.02 4.15 1.40
C VAL A 277 -1.38 3.49 1.50
N ILE A 278 -2.35 4.22 2.03
CA ILE A 278 -3.76 3.79 2.04
C ILE A 278 -4.46 4.53 0.91
N ARG A 279 -5.11 3.77 0.03
CA ARG A 279 -5.90 4.33 -1.06
C ARG A 279 -7.30 3.76 -1.05
N SER A 280 -8.27 4.62 -1.26
CA SER A 280 -9.62 4.19 -1.59
C SER A 280 -9.62 3.63 -3.02
N PHE A 281 -10.45 2.63 -3.26
CA PHE A 281 -10.59 2.05 -4.59
C PHE A 281 -12.02 1.58 -4.87
N VAL A 282 -12.33 1.47 -6.15
CA VAL A 282 -13.58 0.90 -6.65
C VAL A 282 -13.31 0.12 -7.94
N LEU A 283 -14.02 -0.97 -8.13
CA LEU A 283 -14.04 -1.68 -9.41
C LEU A 283 -15.06 -1.02 -10.32
N VAL A 284 -14.66 -0.64 -11.52
CA VAL A 284 -15.49 0.10 -12.45
C VAL A 284 -15.57 -0.58 -13.82
N ARG A 285 -16.71 -0.41 -14.46
CA ARG A 285 -16.96 -0.70 -15.87
C ARG A 285 -17.10 0.63 -16.63
N PHE A 286 -16.17 0.87 -17.56
CA PHE A 286 -16.11 2.11 -18.33
C PHE A 286 -16.47 1.86 -19.78
N PRO A 287 -17.51 2.52 -20.33
CA PRO A 287 -17.90 2.34 -21.72
C PRO A 287 -16.98 3.11 -22.66
N ARG A 288 -16.65 2.49 -23.79
CA ARG A 288 -15.80 3.07 -24.84
C ARG A 288 -16.32 4.40 -25.37
N CYS A 289 -17.64 4.56 -25.48
CA CYS A 289 -18.24 5.79 -26.00
C CYS A 289 -17.98 7.03 -25.15
N GLU A 290 -17.54 6.85 -23.88
CA GLU A 290 -17.12 7.94 -23.00
C GLU A 290 -15.59 8.20 -23.01
N LEU A 291 -14.83 7.41 -23.79
CA LEU A 291 -13.42 7.64 -23.94
C LEU A 291 -13.19 8.93 -24.73
N LEU A 292 -12.55 9.88 -24.08
CA LEU A 292 -12.19 11.16 -24.71
C LEU A 292 -11.04 10.94 -25.72
N SER A 293 -11.12 11.59 -26.86
CA SER A 293 -10.02 11.62 -27.83
C SER A 293 -8.77 12.15 -27.17
N GLY A 294 -7.60 11.54 -27.48
CA GLY A 294 -6.30 11.99 -26.96
C GLY A 294 -5.93 13.36 -27.55
N GLY A 295 -6.45 14.44 -26.97
CA GLY A 295 -6.01 15.79 -27.21
C GLY A 295 -4.81 16.12 -26.28
N LEU A 296 -3.95 17.02 -26.71
CA LEU A 296 -2.92 17.62 -25.86
C LEU A 296 -3.60 18.14 -24.58
N ASP A 297 -3.26 17.57 -23.44
CA ASP A 297 -3.68 18.07 -22.15
C ASP A 297 -2.91 19.38 -21.88
N ILE A 298 -3.55 20.49 -22.27
CA ILE A 298 -2.97 21.83 -22.15
C ILE A 298 -2.70 22.17 -20.68
N ASP A 299 -3.50 21.64 -19.75
CA ASP A 299 -3.30 21.83 -18.31
C ASP A 299 -2.06 21.06 -17.80
N ALA A 300 -1.79 19.85 -18.33
CA ALA A 300 -0.56 19.12 -18.03
C ALA A 300 0.67 19.80 -18.66
N ALA A 301 0.54 20.33 -19.86
CA ALA A 301 1.61 21.08 -20.53
C ALA A 301 1.93 22.41 -19.81
N MET A 302 0.92 23.11 -19.28
CA MET A 302 1.11 24.36 -18.52
C MET A 302 1.70 24.13 -17.11
N LYS A 303 1.55 22.96 -16.52
CA LYS A 303 2.18 22.60 -15.23
C LYS A 303 3.62 22.13 -15.36
N ALA A 304 4.07 21.82 -16.57
CA ALA A 304 5.43 21.36 -16.86
C ALA A 304 6.33 22.53 -17.33
N LEU A 305 5.80 23.72 -17.54
CA LEU A 305 6.49 25.01 -17.81
C LEU A 305 6.61 25.81 -16.49
#